data_83cddb5be0844efc92d9ad05e70b5915
#
_entry.id   83cddb5be0844efc92d9ad05e70b5915
#
_cell.length_a   1.000
_cell.length_b   1.000
_cell.length_c   1.000
_cell.angle_alpha   90.00
_cell.angle_beta   90.00
_cell.angle_gamma   90.00
#
_symmetry.space_group_name_H-M   'P 1'
#
loop_
_entity.id
_entity.type
_entity.pdbx_description
1 polymer ?
#
loop_
_entity_poly.entity_id
_entity_poly.type
_entity_poly.pdbx_seq_one_letter_code
_entity_poly.pdbx_strand_id
1 'polypeptide(L)' 'MTDRIPRSEVVKWLERLEKKLDSVEAKSKGGADALRNAEAYRDDCKHWLKQENLFLAFEACVYSWAIVETAENLGEII' A
#
# COMPACT_ATOMS: atom_id res chain seq x y z
N MET A 1 -16.91 -15.75 -16.61
CA MET A 1 -15.56 -15.33 -16.31
C MET A 1 -15.47 -14.80 -14.89
N THR A 2 -14.43 -15.13 -14.21
CA THR A 2 -14.28 -14.62 -12.86
C THR A 2 -13.17 -13.57 -12.85
N ASP A 3 -13.41 -12.50 -12.13
CA ASP A 3 -12.43 -11.46 -11.94
C ASP A 3 -11.75 -11.61 -10.58
N ARG A 4 -11.57 -12.86 -10.19
CA ARG A 4 -10.99 -13.16 -8.90
C ARG A 4 -9.50 -12.87 -8.89
N ILE A 5 -9.07 -12.19 -7.86
CA ILE A 5 -7.67 -11.96 -7.61
C ILE A 5 -7.20 -13.09 -6.69
N PRO A 6 -6.18 -13.88 -7.09
CA PRO A 6 -5.67 -14.92 -6.21
C PRO A 6 -5.11 -14.32 -4.92
N ARG A 7 -5.37 -14.99 -3.80
CA ARG A 7 -4.84 -14.55 -2.51
C ARG A 7 -3.32 -14.40 -2.56
N SER A 8 -2.63 -15.30 -3.24
CA SER A 8 -1.18 -15.25 -3.36
C SER A 8 -0.68 -13.97 -4.04
N GLU A 9 -1.45 -13.42 -4.98
CA GLU A 9 -1.09 -12.16 -5.63
C GLU A 9 -1.22 -10.99 -4.65
N VAL A 10 -2.30 -10.97 -3.87
CA VAL A 10 -2.51 -9.91 -2.88
C VAL A 10 -1.39 -9.95 -1.84
N VAL A 11 -1.05 -11.13 -1.34
CA VAL A 11 0.03 -11.29 -0.36
C VAL A 11 1.36 -10.83 -0.94
N LYS A 12 1.64 -11.19 -2.19
CA LYS A 12 2.89 -10.78 -2.84
C LYS A 12 2.99 -9.25 -2.96
N TRP A 13 1.92 -8.61 -3.37
CA TRP A 13 1.91 -7.14 -3.48
C TRP A 13 2.01 -6.46 -2.12
N LEU A 14 1.37 -7.04 -1.11
CA LEU A 14 1.48 -6.51 0.25
C LEU A 14 2.92 -6.63 0.78
N GLU A 15 3.57 -7.76 0.55
CA GLU A 15 4.96 -7.94 0.97
C GLU A 15 5.89 -6.92 0.30
N ARG A 16 5.69 -6.68 -0.99
CA ARG A 16 6.45 -5.66 -1.71
C ARG A 16 6.21 -4.27 -1.16
N LEU A 17 4.95 -3.98 -0.84
CA LEU A 17 4.57 -2.69 -0.26
C LEU A 17 5.24 -2.50 1.09
N GLU A 18 5.24 -3.52 1.94
CA GLU A 18 5.87 -3.43 3.25
C GLU A 18 7.37 -3.18 3.14
N LYS A 19 8.04 -3.84 2.20
CA LYS A 19 9.45 -3.57 1.94
C LYS A 19 9.68 -2.14 1.47
N LYS A 20 8.82 -1.65 0.60
CA LYS A 20 8.93 -0.28 0.11
C LYS A 20 8.76 0.72 1.24
N LEU A 21 7.73 0.53 2.08
CA LEU A 21 7.48 1.43 3.21
C LEU A 21 8.64 1.43 4.22
N ASP A 22 9.28 0.27 4.42
CA ASP A 22 10.44 0.19 5.31
C ASP A 22 11.67 0.92 4.77
N SER A 23 11.72 1.12 3.45
CA SER A 23 12.91 1.68 2.79
C SER A 23 12.84 3.18 2.54
N VAL A 24 11.69 3.81 2.75
CA VAL A 24 11.50 5.22 2.42
C VAL A 24 11.49 6.08 3.67
N GLU A 25 11.85 7.36 3.49
CA GLU A 25 11.86 8.34 4.57
C GLU A 25 11.17 9.61 4.09
N ALA A 26 10.43 10.26 4.99
CA ALA A 26 9.82 11.53 4.68
C ALA A 26 10.88 12.63 4.63
N LYS A 27 10.79 13.50 3.64
CA LYS A 27 11.66 14.65 3.48
C LYS A 27 10.94 15.95 3.83
N SER A 28 9.66 15.89 4.08
CA SER A 28 8.82 17.05 4.34
C SER A 28 7.63 16.63 5.18
N LYS A 29 6.87 17.62 5.65
CA LYS A 29 5.62 17.34 6.35
C LYS A 29 4.64 16.61 5.43
N GLY A 30 4.57 17.02 4.16
CA GLY A 30 3.73 16.34 3.17
C GLY A 30 4.14 14.89 2.98
N GLY A 31 5.44 14.62 2.97
CA GLY A 31 5.94 13.25 2.89
C GLY A 31 5.56 12.43 4.11
N ALA A 32 5.66 13.00 5.30
CA ALA A 32 5.26 12.32 6.52
C ALA A 32 3.77 12.00 6.52
N ASP A 33 2.93 12.95 6.07
CA ASP A 33 1.49 12.73 5.96
C ASP A 33 1.18 11.63 4.94
N ALA A 34 1.88 11.65 3.80
CA ALA A 34 1.69 10.63 2.77
C ALA A 34 2.04 9.24 3.30
N LEU A 35 3.14 9.11 4.03
CA LEU A 35 3.53 7.82 4.59
C LEU A 35 2.52 7.32 5.62
N ARG A 36 1.95 8.21 6.45
CA ARG A 36 0.90 7.82 7.38
C ARG A 36 -0.33 7.29 6.65
N ASN A 37 -0.73 7.95 5.56
CA ASN A 37 -1.85 7.50 4.76
C ASN A 37 -1.56 6.16 4.09
N ALA A 38 -0.36 6.01 3.54
CA ALA A 38 0.03 4.75 2.91
C ALA A 38 0.03 3.60 3.92
N GLU A 39 0.52 3.85 5.13
CA GLU A 39 0.52 2.86 6.19
C GLU A 39 -0.90 2.47 6.62
N ALA A 40 -1.80 3.45 6.66
CA ALA A 40 -3.20 3.17 7.00
C ALA A 40 -3.84 2.25 5.94
N TYR A 41 -3.60 2.50 4.66
CA TYR A 41 -4.11 1.63 3.61
C TYR A 41 -3.44 0.25 3.62
N ARG A 42 -2.14 0.18 3.95
CA ARG A 42 -1.47 -1.10 4.14
C ARG A 42 -2.17 -1.90 5.24
N ASP A 43 -2.50 -1.26 6.35
CA ASP A 43 -3.21 -1.92 7.45
C ASP A 43 -4.61 -2.36 7.03
N ASP A 44 -5.30 -1.55 6.22
CA ASP A 44 -6.60 -1.93 5.64
C ASP A 44 -6.47 -3.18 4.77
N CYS A 45 -5.40 -3.26 3.98
CA CYS A 45 -5.14 -4.45 3.18
C CYS A 45 -5.04 -5.70 4.06
N LYS A 46 -4.29 -5.60 5.15
CA LYS A 46 -4.14 -6.72 6.09
C LYS A 46 -5.48 -7.10 6.72
N HIS A 47 -6.28 -6.09 7.07
CA HIS A 47 -7.61 -6.32 7.63
C HIS A 47 -8.50 -7.10 6.65
N TRP A 48 -8.56 -6.65 5.41
CA TRP A 48 -9.41 -7.30 4.41
C TRP A 48 -8.91 -8.69 4.04
N LEU A 49 -7.59 -8.93 4.09
CA LEU A 49 -7.05 -10.27 3.92
C LEU A 49 -7.57 -11.23 4.98
N LYS A 50 -7.62 -10.78 6.24
CA LYS A 50 -8.16 -11.60 7.34
C LYS A 50 -9.63 -11.90 7.14
N GLN A 51 -10.36 -10.98 6.50
CA GLN A 51 -11.78 -11.16 6.22
C GLN A 51 -12.02 -11.92 4.93
N GLU A 52 -10.97 -12.35 4.26
CA GLU A 52 -11.04 -13.06 2.97
C GLU A 52 -11.70 -12.22 1.88
N ASN A 53 -11.70 -10.90 2.02
CA ASN A 53 -12.18 -10.01 0.98
C ASN A 53 -10.99 -9.56 0.14
N LEU A 54 -10.67 -10.36 -0.87
CA LEU A 54 -9.48 -10.16 -1.68
C LEU A 54 -9.57 -8.92 -2.55
N PHE A 55 -10.77 -8.57 -3.00
CA PHE A 55 -10.95 -7.38 -3.81
C PHE A 55 -10.62 -6.11 -3.01
N LEU A 56 -11.20 -5.97 -1.82
CA LEU A 56 -10.93 -4.80 -0.99
C LEU A 56 -9.49 -4.78 -0.48
N ALA A 57 -8.91 -5.94 -0.21
CA ALA A 57 -7.51 -6.03 0.19
C ALA A 57 -6.61 -5.51 -0.92
N PHE A 58 -6.83 -5.95 -2.16
CA PHE A 58 -6.03 -5.51 -3.28
C PHE A 58 -6.20 -4.03 -3.54
N GLU A 59 -7.45 -3.53 -3.48
CA GLU A 59 -7.72 -2.12 -3.67
C GLU A 59 -6.97 -1.25 -2.67
N ALA A 60 -6.98 -1.63 -1.39
CA ALA A 60 -6.26 -0.90 -0.37
C ALA A 60 -4.75 -0.90 -0.64
N CYS A 61 -4.22 -2.02 -1.09
CA CYS A 61 -2.80 -2.13 -1.44
C CYS A 61 -2.45 -1.19 -2.60
N VAL A 62 -3.29 -1.15 -3.62
CA VAL A 62 -3.09 -0.27 -4.79
C VAL A 62 -3.11 1.20 -4.35
N TYR A 63 -4.05 1.58 -3.49
CA TYR A 63 -4.10 2.95 -2.99
C TYR A 63 -2.82 3.31 -2.23
N SER A 64 -2.33 2.41 -1.38
CA SER A 64 -1.10 2.65 -0.65
C SER A 64 0.08 2.86 -1.60
N TRP A 65 0.22 1.99 -2.60
CA TRP A 65 1.26 2.12 -3.62
C TRP A 65 1.17 3.45 -4.36
N ALA A 66 -0.03 3.85 -4.75
CA ALA A 66 -0.24 5.11 -5.48
C ALA A 66 0.23 6.31 -4.66
N ILE A 67 -0.08 6.31 -3.36
CA ILE A 67 0.34 7.40 -2.46
C ILE A 67 1.86 7.45 -2.37
N VAL A 68 2.51 6.29 -2.17
CA VAL A 68 3.96 6.22 -2.05
C VAL A 68 4.64 6.69 -3.34
N GLU A 69 4.19 6.19 -4.48
CA GLU A 69 4.78 6.54 -5.76
C GLU A 69 4.60 8.02 -6.09
N THR A 70 3.43 8.56 -5.79
CA THR A 70 3.17 9.99 -6.00
C THR A 70 4.08 10.85 -5.13
N ALA A 71 4.18 10.51 -3.84
CA ALA A 71 5.04 11.25 -2.92
C ALA A 71 6.51 11.16 -3.34
N GLU A 72 6.93 10.01 -3.83
CA GLU A 72 8.30 9.81 -4.31
C GLU A 72 8.56 10.67 -5.55
N ASN A 73 7.62 10.69 -6.49
CA ASN A 73 7.74 11.50 -7.70
C ASN A 73 7.78 12.99 -7.41
N LEU A 74 7.11 13.42 -6.35
CA LEU A 74 7.09 14.82 -5.94
C LEU A 74 8.32 15.20 -5.10
N GLY A 75 9.17 14.24 -4.77
CA GLY A 75 10.34 14.50 -3.95
C GLY A 75 10.02 14.66 -2.46
N GLU A 76 8.84 14.26 -2.03
CA GLU A 76 8.40 14.37 -0.64
C GLU A 76 8.94 13.24 0.24
N ILE A 77 9.31 12.13 -0.38
CA ILE A 77 9.95 10.99 0.29
C ILE A 77 11.14 10.52 -0.54
N ILE A 78 12.03 9.82 0.13
CA ILE A 78 13.24 9.28 -0.51
C ILE A 78 13.40 7.80 -0.17
#